data_e705275b0eac8b1fda9c353ca8511323
#
_entry.id   e705275b0eac8b1fda9c353ca8511323
#
_cell.length_a   1.000
_cell.length_b   1.000
_cell.length_c   1.000
_cell.angle_alpha   90.00
_cell.angle_beta   90.00
_cell.angle_gamma   90.00
#
_symmetry.space_group_name_H-M   'P 1'
#
loop_
_entity.id
_entity.type
_entity.pdbx_description
1 polymer ?
#
loop_
_entity_poly.entity_id
_entity_poly.type
_entity_poly.pdbx_seq_one_letter_code
_entity_poly.pdbx_strand_id
1 'polypeptide(L)'
;MKILGQRLTGWLLVLCFFLLPVKFGTLGLMPEQPSMFPDDLFTMWIITWPVYFIGIAGALLLGASALFFPAPRWKSPGGLTALFWGLLLPLAALPGLINAANRDYAMIHCVHWWSLGAFILSAWWVFSSGEMWKKYALNALAAGVLLTGIEGWRQYIWGFDEMVELIRKQREAGIEISRVMEIRILDARVFSSLGSCNTFAGFLLLTIPSSFVLIREWGKRFEPVKVSQLLFSALALLLLVPPLFMTRSRGAWLCAFLTGGIWFFTRPRIPRKYKLFCLAAGVLAMAAGGVLVARSGRGFLSGTERLDYLRSAAIMCTEHPLAGSGWGEFFHRHMKLKTTDSDESARSPHNPAASFACQAGIPAGVIMLGAMLVLLRELFRRQDESLLCRAGRWGVAAFLLHSCMEINDAIPASVICCAALTMALAPGAKEQEESSAPCALYRRSMEAGALLMALGVFCLSAYWLRGEAAFERLELALRPRNVQAQFAPASPARIMELLRECEALRPRSPYPLEMAGDYLVSTGDLENAKSLFERSRSFVSGRPAVHRRLALIAALQGDEEGAKNHLAAARELFPADPKNLEKNFFAEVEKKKSKFSL
;
A
#
# COMPACT_ATOMS: atom_id res chain seq x y z
N MET A 1 6.04 -0.84 38.44
CA MET A 1 6.07 -0.11 37.17
C MET A 1 6.47 -0.97 35.98
N LYS A 2 7.57 -1.73 36.00
CA LYS A 2 8.04 -2.53 34.82
C LYS A 2 7.00 -3.53 34.31
N ILE A 3 6.41 -4.35 35.20
CA ILE A 3 5.39 -5.35 34.85
C ILE A 3 4.13 -4.70 34.21
N LEU A 4 3.68 -3.56 34.78
CA LEU A 4 2.55 -2.82 34.23
C LEU A 4 2.88 -2.27 32.83
N GLY A 5 4.09 -1.71 32.66
CA GLY A 5 4.58 -1.25 31.35
C GLY A 5 4.64 -2.36 30.31
N GLN A 6 5.14 -3.55 30.68
CA GLN A 6 5.13 -4.73 29.78
C GLN A 6 3.72 -5.14 29.37
N ARG A 7 2.77 -5.22 30.32
CA ARG A 7 1.37 -5.58 30.03
C ARG A 7 0.73 -4.55 29.12
N LEU A 8 0.87 -3.26 29.42
CA LEU A 8 0.29 -2.20 28.59
C LEU A 8 0.85 -2.22 27.16
N THR A 9 2.18 -2.27 27.02
CA THR A 9 2.83 -2.34 25.69
C THR A 9 2.37 -3.59 24.90
N GLY A 10 2.31 -4.75 25.56
CA GLY A 10 1.86 -5.99 24.94
C GLY A 10 0.42 -5.90 24.44
N TRP A 11 -0.51 -5.37 25.26
CA TRP A 11 -1.92 -5.19 24.86
C TRP A 11 -2.10 -4.12 23.79
N LEU A 12 -1.33 -3.03 23.80
CA LEU A 12 -1.33 -2.05 22.72
C LEU A 12 -0.86 -2.67 21.39
N LEU A 13 0.17 -3.51 21.44
CA LEU A 13 0.61 -4.26 20.24
C LEU A 13 -0.50 -5.19 19.73
N VAL A 14 -1.17 -5.93 20.63
CA VAL A 14 -2.31 -6.80 20.28
C VAL A 14 -3.44 -6.01 19.63
N LEU A 15 -3.79 -4.85 20.20
CA LEU A 15 -4.79 -3.95 19.61
C LEU A 15 -4.38 -3.47 18.20
N CYS A 16 -3.11 -3.10 18.04
CA CYS A 16 -2.60 -2.72 16.71
C CYS A 16 -2.74 -3.87 15.70
N PHE A 17 -2.46 -5.13 16.07
CA PHE A 17 -2.66 -6.27 15.16
C PHE A 17 -4.12 -6.49 14.76
N PHE A 18 -5.06 -6.20 15.64
CA PHE A 18 -6.48 -6.19 15.30
C PHE A 18 -6.84 -5.08 14.30
N LEU A 19 -6.27 -3.87 14.52
CA LEU A 19 -6.58 -2.68 13.71
C LEU A 19 -5.86 -2.68 12.35
N LEU A 20 -4.70 -3.34 12.22
CA LEU A 20 -3.91 -3.33 10.98
C LEU A 20 -4.72 -3.62 9.72
N PRO A 21 -5.45 -4.74 9.60
CA PRO A 21 -6.20 -5.05 8.39
C PRO A 21 -7.40 -4.13 8.16
N VAL A 22 -7.94 -3.57 9.25
CA VAL A 22 -9.16 -2.74 9.20
C VAL A 22 -8.85 -1.28 8.86
N LYS A 23 -7.71 -0.76 9.36
CA LYS A 23 -7.40 0.68 9.32
C LYS A 23 -6.20 1.07 8.46
N PHE A 24 -5.30 0.15 8.15
CA PHE A 24 -4.03 0.45 7.48
C PHE A 24 -3.82 -0.35 6.19
N GLY A 25 -4.93 -0.62 5.48
CA GLY A 25 -4.93 -1.35 4.22
C GLY A 25 -4.80 -0.48 2.96
N THR A 26 -4.79 0.84 3.08
CA THR A 26 -4.69 1.74 1.92
C THR A 26 -3.25 2.01 1.50
N LEU A 27 -3.11 2.36 0.21
CA LEU A 27 -1.87 2.88 -0.35
C LEU A 27 -1.54 4.23 0.31
N GLY A 28 -0.59 4.25 1.24
CA GLY A 28 -0.14 5.45 1.91
C GLY A 28 0.74 6.37 1.08
N LEU A 29 0.92 6.08 -0.20
CA LEU A 29 1.88 6.72 -1.10
C LEU A 29 1.16 7.40 -2.27
N MET A 30 0.10 8.17 -1.98
CA MET A 30 -0.65 8.96 -2.96
C MET A 30 -0.53 10.45 -2.65
N PRO A 31 0.55 11.11 -3.08
CA PRO A 31 0.86 12.48 -2.66
C PRO A 31 -0.08 13.55 -3.25
N GLU A 32 -0.83 13.22 -4.31
CA GLU A 32 -1.76 14.17 -4.96
C GLU A 32 -3.07 14.35 -4.19
N GLN A 33 -3.37 13.43 -3.29
CA GLN A 33 -4.58 13.47 -2.48
C GLN A 33 -4.18 13.38 -1.01
N PRO A 34 -4.65 14.29 -0.16
CA PRO A 34 -4.41 14.17 1.27
C PRO A 34 -5.11 12.95 1.85
N SER A 35 -4.57 12.46 2.94
CA SER A 35 -5.23 11.43 3.73
C SER A 35 -6.52 11.97 4.32
N MET A 36 -7.58 11.17 4.35
CA MET A 36 -8.82 11.50 5.05
C MET A 36 -8.62 11.35 6.56
N PHE A 37 -9.01 12.36 7.32
CA PHE A 37 -9.01 12.30 8.78
C PHE A 37 -10.44 12.07 9.30
N PRO A 38 -10.59 11.31 10.39
CA PRO A 38 -11.89 11.15 11.02
C PRO A 38 -12.29 12.45 11.74
N ASP A 39 -13.48 12.94 11.46
CA ASP A 39 -14.08 14.14 12.06
C ASP A 39 -14.99 13.79 13.23
N ASP A 40 -15.48 12.53 13.32
CA ASP A 40 -16.28 12.02 14.40
C ASP A 40 -16.01 10.54 14.70
N LEU A 41 -16.70 9.98 15.71
CA LEU A 41 -16.53 8.57 16.09
C LEU A 41 -17.02 7.60 14.99
N PHE A 42 -17.97 8.00 14.16
CA PHE A 42 -18.50 7.17 13.08
C PHE A 42 -17.50 7.10 11.91
N THR A 43 -17.00 8.23 11.46
CA THR A 43 -15.96 8.30 10.43
C THR A 43 -14.67 7.63 10.91
N MET A 44 -14.31 7.74 12.19
CA MET A 44 -13.18 7.02 12.79
C MET A 44 -13.28 5.50 12.60
N TRP A 45 -14.51 4.94 12.60
CA TRP A 45 -14.71 3.50 12.40
C TRP A 45 -14.80 3.10 10.93
N ILE A 46 -15.33 3.96 10.06
CA ILE A 46 -15.56 3.62 8.65
C ILE A 46 -14.32 3.85 7.80
N ILE A 47 -13.65 4.99 7.93
CA ILE A 47 -12.51 5.30 7.07
C ILE A 47 -11.23 4.57 7.48
N THR A 48 -10.35 4.37 6.53
CA THR A 48 -8.96 3.97 6.79
C THR A 48 -8.18 5.17 7.33
N TRP A 49 -7.24 4.89 8.22
CA TRP A 49 -6.47 5.94 8.87
C TRP A 49 -5.23 6.34 8.08
N PRO A 50 -4.78 7.61 8.22
CA PRO A 50 -3.53 8.07 7.64
C PRO A 50 -2.36 7.15 8.01
N VAL A 51 -1.51 6.84 7.03
CA VAL A 51 -0.37 5.93 7.20
C VAL A 51 0.60 6.39 8.29
N TYR A 52 0.70 7.69 8.53
CA TYR A 52 1.56 8.26 9.57
C TYR A 52 1.18 7.82 10.99
N PHE A 53 -0.04 7.39 11.24
CA PHE A 53 -0.43 6.78 12.52
C PHE A 53 0.31 5.46 12.79
N ILE A 54 0.66 4.69 11.74
CA ILE A 54 1.53 3.51 11.89
C ILE A 54 2.92 3.92 12.39
N GLY A 55 3.47 5.02 11.88
CA GLY A 55 4.76 5.54 12.35
C GLY A 55 4.72 5.95 13.81
N ILE A 56 3.68 6.69 14.22
CA ILE A 56 3.47 7.08 15.63
C ILE A 56 3.29 5.84 16.50
N ALA A 57 2.41 4.91 16.13
CA ALA A 57 2.17 3.68 16.88
C ALA A 57 3.43 2.81 16.97
N GLY A 58 4.13 2.61 15.84
CA GLY A 58 5.38 1.85 15.78
C GLY A 58 6.48 2.47 16.64
N ALA A 59 6.61 3.79 16.60
CA ALA A 59 7.59 4.52 17.43
C ALA A 59 7.29 4.39 18.93
N LEU A 60 6.04 4.62 19.33
CA LEU A 60 5.63 4.48 20.74
C LEU A 60 5.80 3.04 21.25
N LEU A 61 5.40 2.06 20.43
CA LEU A 61 5.59 0.65 20.76
C LEU A 61 7.06 0.26 20.85
N LEU A 62 7.91 0.74 19.93
CA LEU A 62 9.35 0.45 19.94
C LEU A 62 10.03 1.07 21.16
N GLY A 63 9.74 2.34 21.46
CA GLY A 63 10.25 3.01 22.65
C GLY A 63 9.81 2.32 23.95
N ALA A 64 8.53 1.98 24.06
CA ALA A 64 8.01 1.24 25.21
C ALA A 64 8.61 -0.18 25.33
N SER A 65 8.83 -0.85 24.19
CA SER A 65 9.46 -2.18 24.17
C SER A 65 10.90 -2.10 24.69
N ALA A 66 11.67 -1.12 24.25
CA ALA A 66 13.04 -0.90 24.70
C ALA A 66 13.13 -0.57 26.21
N LEU A 67 12.14 0.14 26.75
CA LEU A 67 12.11 0.52 28.17
C LEU A 67 11.64 -0.62 29.10
N PHE A 68 10.69 -1.42 28.67
CA PHE A 68 10.01 -2.35 29.56
C PHE A 68 10.38 -3.82 29.33
N PHE A 69 10.77 -4.23 28.12
CA PHE A 69 11.13 -5.61 27.81
C PHE A 69 12.65 -5.80 27.76
N PRO A 70 13.15 -7.03 27.99
CA PRO A 70 14.56 -7.34 27.78
C PRO A 70 14.92 -7.23 26.30
N ALA A 71 16.11 -6.72 26.00
CA ALA A 71 16.60 -6.64 24.62
C ALA A 71 16.72 -8.03 23.99
N PRO A 72 16.11 -8.27 22.83
CA PRO A 72 16.18 -9.55 22.14
C PRO A 72 17.57 -9.77 21.53
N ARG A 73 17.91 -11.01 21.20
CA ARG A 73 19.14 -11.35 20.48
C ARG A 73 18.82 -11.52 18.98
N TRP A 74 19.71 -11.03 18.11
CA TRP A 74 19.54 -11.23 16.66
C TRP A 74 19.46 -12.69 16.24
N LYS A 75 20.01 -13.61 17.04
CA LYS A 75 19.90 -15.07 16.84
C LYS A 75 18.57 -15.66 17.30
N SER A 76 17.70 -14.88 17.98
CA SER A 76 16.38 -15.35 18.39
C SER A 76 15.46 -15.59 17.17
N PRO A 77 14.39 -16.38 17.33
CA PRO A 77 13.42 -16.61 16.26
C PRO A 77 12.89 -15.30 15.70
N GLY A 78 12.86 -15.19 14.37
CA GLY A 78 12.44 -13.96 13.68
C GLY A 78 13.48 -12.83 13.67
N GLY A 79 14.67 -13.02 14.26
CA GLY A 79 15.71 -11.97 14.32
C GLY A 79 16.23 -11.55 12.94
N LEU A 80 16.36 -12.50 12.00
CA LEU A 80 16.72 -12.14 10.61
C LEU A 80 15.60 -11.36 9.92
N THR A 81 14.34 -11.73 10.15
CA THR A 81 13.20 -10.95 9.63
C THR A 81 13.24 -9.53 10.20
N ALA A 82 13.44 -9.39 11.52
CA ALA A 82 13.55 -8.08 12.17
C ALA A 82 14.74 -7.26 11.63
N LEU A 83 15.91 -7.89 11.40
CA LEU A 83 17.08 -7.23 10.83
C LEU A 83 16.80 -6.71 9.42
N PHE A 84 16.29 -7.54 8.53
CA PHE A 84 16.06 -7.14 7.14
C PHE A 84 14.89 -6.17 7.01
N TRP A 85 13.73 -6.50 7.54
CA TRP A 85 12.52 -5.70 7.37
C TRP A 85 12.44 -4.51 8.34
N GLY A 86 13.01 -4.66 9.53
CA GLY A 86 12.98 -3.64 10.57
C GLY A 86 14.12 -2.61 10.48
N LEU A 87 15.27 -2.97 9.92
CA LEU A 87 16.44 -2.08 9.90
C LEU A 87 17.03 -1.91 8.49
N LEU A 88 17.38 -2.99 7.78
CA LEU A 88 18.10 -2.88 6.51
C LEU A 88 17.25 -2.27 5.39
N LEU A 89 15.95 -2.59 5.28
CA LEU A 89 15.07 -1.97 4.28
C LEU A 89 14.83 -0.48 4.53
N PRO A 90 14.53 0.01 5.77
CA PRO A 90 14.53 1.44 6.04
C PRO A 90 15.83 2.16 5.64
N LEU A 91 16.99 1.56 5.92
CA LEU A 91 18.29 2.11 5.50
C LEU A 91 18.46 2.06 3.98
N ALA A 92 18.08 0.96 3.33
CA ALA A 92 18.13 0.80 1.88
C ALA A 92 17.19 1.73 1.11
N ALA A 93 16.19 2.31 1.78
CA ALA A 93 15.32 3.31 1.17
C ALA A 93 15.98 4.71 1.07
N LEU A 94 17.00 5.02 1.87
CA LEU A 94 17.60 6.36 1.93
C LEU A 94 18.28 6.82 0.62
N PRO A 95 19.02 5.97 -0.13
CA PRO A 95 19.62 6.39 -1.40
C PRO A 95 18.62 6.94 -2.40
N GLY A 96 17.36 6.48 -2.38
CA GLY A 96 16.29 7.01 -3.23
C GLY A 96 15.93 8.49 -3.01
N LEU A 97 16.52 9.16 -2.01
CA LEU A 97 16.42 10.61 -1.82
C LEU A 97 17.40 11.39 -2.71
N ILE A 98 18.47 10.77 -3.17
CA ILE A 98 19.61 11.48 -3.81
C ILE A 98 19.18 12.07 -5.14
N ASN A 99 18.60 11.27 -6.02
CA ASN A 99 18.23 11.64 -7.38
C ASN A 99 16.75 11.99 -7.54
N ALA A 100 15.98 12.06 -6.43
CA ALA A 100 14.55 12.36 -6.50
C ALA A 100 14.30 13.81 -6.91
N ALA A 101 13.63 14.02 -8.04
CA ALA A 101 13.16 15.34 -8.46
C ALA A 101 12.09 15.87 -7.48
N ASN A 102 11.15 15.02 -7.06
CA ASN A 102 10.18 15.36 -6.03
C ASN A 102 10.65 14.88 -4.65
N ARG A 103 11.44 15.71 -3.97
CA ARG A 103 11.98 15.39 -2.64
C ARG A 103 10.90 15.20 -1.57
N ASP A 104 9.80 15.92 -1.66
CA ASP A 104 8.66 15.77 -0.76
C ASP A 104 8.10 14.35 -0.85
N TYR A 105 7.83 13.87 -2.05
CA TYR A 105 7.33 12.51 -2.27
C TYR A 105 8.35 11.43 -1.89
N ALA A 106 9.62 11.64 -2.19
CA ALA A 106 10.69 10.72 -1.82
C ALA A 106 10.82 10.58 -0.28
N MET A 107 10.66 11.66 0.46
CA MET A 107 10.62 11.62 1.93
C MET A 107 9.44 10.81 2.46
N ILE A 108 8.26 10.90 1.84
CA ILE A 108 7.09 10.07 2.22
C ILE A 108 7.43 8.57 2.12
N HIS A 109 8.12 8.14 1.05
CA HIS A 109 8.60 6.77 0.93
C HIS A 109 9.55 6.36 2.05
N CYS A 110 10.50 7.23 2.41
CA CYS A 110 11.40 6.97 3.52
C CYS A 110 10.64 6.87 4.86
N VAL A 111 9.75 7.82 5.14
CA VAL A 111 8.91 7.78 6.36
C VAL A 111 8.07 6.51 6.42
N HIS A 112 7.53 6.06 5.30
CA HIS A 112 6.79 4.80 5.20
C HIS A 112 7.67 3.62 5.66
N TRP A 113 8.85 3.43 5.06
CA TRP A 113 9.72 2.30 5.40
C TRP A 113 10.25 2.36 6.83
N TRP A 114 10.60 3.54 7.34
CA TRP A 114 11.02 3.72 8.73
C TRP A 114 9.88 3.45 9.71
N SER A 115 8.64 3.82 9.36
CA SER A 115 7.44 3.52 10.16
C SER A 115 7.18 2.01 10.24
N LEU A 116 7.25 1.31 9.11
CA LEU A 116 7.14 -0.15 9.05
C LEU A 116 8.25 -0.80 9.86
N GLY A 117 9.49 -0.33 9.72
CA GLY A 117 10.65 -0.84 10.44
C GLY A 117 10.49 -0.73 11.96
N ALA A 118 10.07 0.43 12.46
CA ALA A 118 9.83 0.63 13.88
C ALA A 118 8.75 -0.32 14.43
N PHE A 119 7.66 -0.51 13.69
CA PHE A 119 6.60 -1.44 14.09
C PHE A 119 7.08 -2.89 14.08
N ILE A 120 7.79 -3.33 13.06
CA ILE A 120 8.32 -4.70 12.93
C ILE A 120 9.32 -4.99 14.04
N LEU A 121 10.22 -4.06 14.35
CA LEU A 121 11.16 -4.20 15.47
C LEU A 121 10.44 -4.29 16.82
N SER A 122 9.40 -3.48 17.04
CA SER A 122 8.61 -3.56 18.26
C SER A 122 7.91 -4.91 18.43
N ALA A 123 7.33 -5.43 17.35
CA ALA A 123 6.70 -6.75 17.33
C ALA A 123 7.71 -7.86 17.64
N TRP A 124 8.89 -7.84 17.00
CA TRP A 124 9.96 -8.80 17.29
C TRP A 124 10.41 -8.73 18.75
N TRP A 125 10.57 -7.51 19.31
CA TRP A 125 10.99 -7.31 20.68
C TRP A 125 10.01 -7.95 21.66
N VAL A 126 8.70 -7.67 21.50
CA VAL A 126 7.65 -8.23 22.35
C VAL A 126 7.50 -9.75 22.14
N PHE A 127 7.55 -10.24 20.90
CA PHE A 127 7.45 -11.67 20.58
C PHE A 127 8.61 -12.49 21.14
N SER A 128 9.80 -11.90 21.21
CA SER A 128 10.98 -12.54 21.80
C SER A 128 10.88 -12.70 23.32
N SER A 129 9.94 -12.01 23.97
CA SER A 129 9.76 -12.07 25.44
C SER A 129 8.83 -13.20 25.90
N GLY A 130 8.07 -13.83 24.99
CA GLY A 130 7.21 -14.97 25.34
C GLY A 130 6.12 -15.30 24.32
N GLU A 131 5.74 -16.58 24.30
CA GLU A 131 4.75 -17.15 23.38
C GLU A 131 3.33 -16.58 23.56
N MET A 132 3.02 -16.07 24.77
CA MET A 132 1.72 -15.48 25.07
C MET A 132 1.38 -14.31 24.13
N TRP A 133 2.33 -13.39 23.92
CA TRP A 133 2.12 -12.22 23.09
C TRP A 133 1.95 -12.57 21.61
N LYS A 134 2.73 -13.56 21.13
CA LYS A 134 2.55 -14.10 19.77
C LYS A 134 1.13 -14.64 19.57
N LYS A 135 0.67 -15.47 20.50
CA LYS A 135 -0.67 -16.07 20.46
C LYS A 135 -1.77 -15.00 20.46
N TYR A 136 -1.68 -13.99 21.32
CA TYR A 136 -2.70 -12.93 21.38
C TYR A 136 -2.68 -12.06 20.13
N ALA A 137 -1.50 -11.67 19.64
CA ALA A 137 -1.37 -10.87 18.42
C ALA A 137 -1.91 -11.62 17.19
N LEU A 138 -1.62 -12.92 17.03
CA LEU A 138 -2.15 -13.73 15.93
C LEU A 138 -3.67 -13.90 16.01
N ASN A 139 -4.25 -14.07 17.19
CA ASN A 139 -5.70 -14.16 17.37
C ASN A 139 -6.37 -12.80 17.09
N ALA A 140 -5.78 -11.70 17.52
CA ALA A 140 -6.26 -10.35 17.23
C ALA A 140 -6.21 -10.05 15.71
N LEU A 141 -5.13 -10.45 15.04
CA LEU A 141 -5.03 -10.37 13.59
C LEU A 141 -6.12 -11.19 12.90
N ALA A 142 -6.35 -12.45 13.32
CA ALA A 142 -7.41 -13.27 12.75
C ALA A 142 -8.81 -12.65 12.92
N ALA A 143 -9.07 -12.00 14.06
CA ALA A 143 -10.31 -11.26 14.28
C ALA A 143 -10.44 -10.05 13.35
N GLY A 144 -9.36 -9.26 13.17
CA GLY A 144 -9.32 -8.15 12.21
C GLY A 144 -9.51 -8.62 10.77
N VAL A 145 -8.93 -9.77 10.39
CA VAL A 145 -9.10 -10.38 9.06
C VAL A 145 -10.55 -10.80 8.83
N LEU A 146 -11.26 -11.34 9.84
CA LEU A 146 -12.69 -11.62 9.73
C LEU A 146 -13.50 -10.36 9.44
N LEU A 147 -13.19 -9.24 10.11
CA LEU A 147 -13.87 -7.97 9.84
C LEU A 147 -13.64 -7.48 8.41
N THR A 148 -12.43 -7.65 7.86
CA THR A 148 -12.19 -7.30 6.45
C THR A 148 -12.98 -8.20 5.50
N GLY A 149 -13.17 -9.47 5.85
CA GLY A 149 -14.03 -10.39 5.11
C GLY A 149 -15.50 -9.95 5.14
N ILE A 150 -16.02 -9.60 6.33
CA ILE A 150 -17.38 -9.06 6.51
C ILE A 150 -17.56 -7.77 5.69
N GLU A 151 -16.59 -6.84 5.74
CA GLU A 151 -16.63 -5.62 4.94
C GLU A 151 -16.60 -5.92 3.44
N GLY A 152 -15.85 -6.93 3.01
CA GLY A 152 -15.88 -7.40 1.62
C GLY A 152 -17.25 -7.89 1.18
N TRP A 153 -17.98 -8.60 2.05
CA TRP A 153 -19.36 -9.01 1.82
C TRP A 153 -20.30 -7.81 1.78
N ARG A 154 -20.22 -6.89 2.76
CA ARG A 154 -21.03 -5.65 2.78
C ARG A 154 -20.84 -4.85 1.50
N GLN A 155 -19.59 -4.68 1.06
CA GLN A 155 -19.26 -3.97 -0.16
C GLN A 155 -19.87 -4.63 -1.40
N TYR A 156 -19.85 -5.97 -1.47
CA TYR A 156 -20.41 -6.71 -2.59
C TYR A 156 -21.94 -6.66 -2.64
N ILE A 157 -22.62 -6.75 -1.48
CA ILE A 157 -24.08 -6.86 -1.42
C ILE A 157 -24.74 -5.47 -1.54
N TRP A 158 -24.17 -4.43 -0.93
CA TRP A 158 -24.77 -3.09 -0.86
C TRP A 158 -23.83 -1.96 -1.30
N GLY A 159 -22.54 -2.06 -1.00
CA GLY A 159 -21.62 -0.95 -1.10
C GLY A 159 -21.38 -0.46 -2.54
N PHE A 160 -21.48 -1.33 -3.55
CA PHE A 160 -21.35 -0.91 -4.95
C PHE A 160 -22.59 -0.15 -5.41
N ASP A 161 -23.79 -0.56 -4.99
CA ASP A 161 -25.03 0.16 -5.30
C ASP A 161 -25.04 1.55 -4.63
N GLU A 162 -24.58 1.64 -3.38
CA GLU A 162 -24.38 2.91 -2.66
C GLU A 162 -23.41 3.84 -3.41
N MET A 163 -22.29 3.30 -3.93
CA MET A 163 -21.32 4.07 -4.70
C MET A 163 -21.86 4.53 -6.07
N VAL A 164 -22.63 3.70 -6.75
CA VAL A 164 -23.30 4.07 -8.02
C VAL A 164 -24.30 5.20 -7.78
N GLU A 165 -25.09 5.11 -6.71
CA GLU A 165 -26.04 6.17 -6.34
C GLU A 165 -25.33 7.47 -5.96
N LEU A 166 -24.18 7.39 -5.27
CA LEU A 166 -23.35 8.57 -4.97
C LEU A 166 -22.83 9.22 -6.26
N ILE A 167 -22.34 8.43 -7.22
CA ILE A 167 -21.90 8.93 -8.54
C ILE A 167 -23.04 9.65 -9.24
N ARG A 168 -24.27 9.09 -9.21
CA ARG A 168 -25.43 9.71 -9.82
C ARG A 168 -25.72 11.08 -9.21
N LYS A 169 -25.76 11.17 -7.87
CA LYS A 169 -25.98 12.43 -7.14
C LYS A 169 -24.88 13.47 -7.43
N GLN A 170 -23.62 13.05 -7.51
CA GLN A 170 -22.50 13.95 -7.83
C GLN A 170 -22.62 14.50 -9.26
N ARG A 171 -23.03 13.67 -10.23
CA ARG A 171 -23.30 14.11 -11.61
C ARG A 171 -24.45 15.11 -11.68
N GLU A 172 -25.55 14.86 -10.96
CA GLU A 172 -26.68 15.77 -10.86
C GLU A 172 -26.28 17.13 -10.24
N ALA A 173 -25.30 17.11 -9.32
CA ALA A 173 -24.69 18.31 -8.75
C ALA A 173 -23.62 18.97 -9.66
N GLY A 174 -23.41 18.46 -10.89
CA GLY A 174 -22.44 19.01 -11.84
C GLY A 174 -20.97 18.66 -11.55
N ILE A 175 -20.71 17.71 -10.66
CA ILE A 175 -19.35 17.27 -10.30
C ILE A 175 -18.87 16.28 -11.35
N GLU A 176 -17.75 16.58 -12.00
CA GLU A 176 -17.12 15.66 -12.96
C GLU A 176 -16.42 14.50 -12.22
N ILE A 177 -16.86 13.26 -12.48
CA ILE A 177 -16.27 12.06 -11.93
C ILE A 177 -15.31 11.45 -12.94
N SER A 178 -14.13 11.03 -12.46
CA SER A 178 -13.16 10.35 -13.29
C SER A 178 -13.75 9.06 -13.89
N ARG A 179 -13.67 8.92 -15.22
CA ARG A 179 -14.11 7.73 -15.94
C ARG A 179 -13.44 6.45 -15.41
N VAL A 180 -12.19 6.54 -14.96
CA VAL A 180 -11.47 5.41 -14.36
C VAL A 180 -12.11 4.96 -13.06
N MET A 181 -12.53 5.91 -12.21
CA MET A 181 -13.23 5.61 -10.95
C MET A 181 -14.59 4.98 -11.22
N GLU A 182 -15.33 5.52 -12.17
CA GLU A 182 -16.63 4.97 -12.60
C GLU A 182 -16.50 3.52 -13.09
N ILE A 183 -15.56 3.24 -13.99
CA ILE A 183 -15.31 1.87 -14.49
C ILE A 183 -14.96 0.93 -13.32
N ARG A 184 -14.14 1.37 -12.36
CA ARG A 184 -13.77 0.55 -11.18
C ARG A 184 -14.98 0.20 -10.31
N ILE A 185 -15.91 1.13 -10.13
CA ILE A 185 -17.14 0.91 -9.36
C ILE A 185 -18.10 -0.01 -10.11
N LEU A 186 -18.29 0.22 -11.42
CA LEU A 186 -19.15 -0.61 -12.28
C LEU A 186 -18.60 -2.04 -12.44
N ASP A 187 -17.29 -2.24 -12.40
CA ASP A 187 -16.67 -3.56 -12.40
C ASP A 187 -17.00 -4.37 -11.12
N ALA A 188 -17.49 -3.74 -10.07
CA ALA A 188 -17.90 -4.36 -8.78
C ALA A 188 -16.85 -5.34 -8.22
N ARG A 189 -15.56 -4.97 -8.27
CA ARG A 189 -14.45 -5.77 -7.73
C ARG A 189 -14.19 -5.40 -6.28
N VAL A 190 -14.40 -6.33 -5.38
CA VAL A 190 -14.26 -6.11 -3.93
C VAL A 190 -12.83 -5.78 -3.55
N PHE A 191 -12.64 -4.73 -2.76
CA PHE A 191 -11.36 -4.28 -2.22
C PHE A 191 -11.35 -4.09 -0.69
N SER A 192 -12.54 -4.12 -0.03
CA SER A 192 -12.70 -3.97 1.41
C SER A 192 -11.95 -2.74 1.95
N SER A 193 -11.18 -2.88 3.03
CA SER A 193 -10.33 -1.84 3.62
C SER A 193 -8.94 -1.71 2.98
N LEU A 194 -8.62 -2.46 1.90
CA LEU A 194 -7.27 -2.54 1.33
C LEU A 194 -7.06 -1.62 0.10
N GLY A 195 -7.98 -0.72 -0.20
CA GLY A 195 -7.86 0.32 -1.23
C GLY A 195 -7.75 -0.17 -2.69
N SER A 196 -7.44 -1.46 -2.92
CA SER A 196 -7.38 -2.09 -4.25
C SER A 196 -7.80 -3.56 -4.15
N CYS A 197 -8.54 -4.02 -5.17
CA CYS A 197 -8.95 -5.42 -5.25
C CYS A 197 -7.76 -6.39 -5.33
N ASN A 198 -6.67 -6.03 -6.00
CA ASN A 198 -5.49 -6.89 -6.08
C ASN A 198 -4.71 -6.93 -4.76
N THR A 199 -4.55 -5.79 -4.08
CA THR A 199 -3.89 -5.75 -2.75
C THR A 199 -4.71 -6.47 -1.70
N PHE A 200 -6.04 -6.38 -1.75
CA PHE A 200 -6.92 -7.16 -0.89
C PHE A 200 -6.79 -8.66 -1.15
N ALA A 201 -6.75 -9.08 -2.42
CA ALA A 201 -6.52 -10.48 -2.77
C ALA A 201 -5.16 -10.98 -2.25
N GLY A 202 -4.08 -10.20 -2.40
CA GLY A 202 -2.76 -10.52 -1.84
C GLY A 202 -2.78 -10.65 -0.32
N PHE A 203 -3.46 -9.75 0.37
CA PHE A 203 -3.64 -9.80 1.83
C PHE A 203 -4.42 -11.04 2.28
N LEU A 204 -5.48 -11.42 1.55
CA LEU A 204 -6.24 -12.64 1.82
C LEU A 204 -5.41 -13.90 1.57
N LEU A 205 -4.57 -13.94 0.52
CA LEU A 205 -3.62 -15.05 0.30
C LEU A 205 -2.67 -15.22 1.49
N LEU A 206 -2.17 -14.12 2.05
CA LEU A 206 -1.30 -14.11 3.21
C LEU A 206 -2.00 -14.66 4.45
N THR A 207 -3.23 -14.22 4.70
CA THR A 207 -3.85 -14.33 6.02
C THR A 207 -4.87 -15.45 6.14
N ILE A 208 -5.58 -15.82 5.07
CA ILE A 208 -6.60 -16.89 5.11
C ILE A 208 -6.07 -18.19 5.73
N PRO A 209 -4.90 -18.74 5.29
CA PRO A 209 -4.48 -20.04 5.77
C PRO A 209 -4.26 -20.09 7.29
N SER A 210 -3.58 -19.08 7.85
CA SER A 210 -3.33 -18.98 9.30
C SER A 210 -4.58 -18.61 10.08
N SER A 211 -5.39 -17.67 9.58
CA SER A 211 -6.64 -17.25 10.22
C SER A 211 -7.65 -18.40 10.29
N PHE A 212 -7.76 -19.21 9.23
CA PHE A 212 -8.60 -20.41 9.25
C PHE A 212 -8.26 -21.35 10.41
N VAL A 213 -6.95 -21.62 10.60
CA VAL A 213 -6.50 -22.51 11.69
C VAL A 213 -6.82 -21.91 13.06
N LEU A 214 -6.55 -20.62 13.25
CA LEU A 214 -6.79 -19.92 14.52
C LEU A 214 -8.29 -19.87 14.86
N ILE A 215 -9.14 -19.52 13.89
CA ILE A 215 -10.59 -19.44 14.08
C ILE A 215 -11.17 -20.82 14.40
N ARG A 216 -10.70 -21.87 13.70
CA ARG A 216 -11.08 -23.25 14.04
C ARG A 216 -10.70 -23.60 15.49
N GLU A 217 -9.53 -23.17 15.96
CA GLU A 217 -9.09 -23.40 17.34
C GLU A 217 -9.96 -22.66 18.37
N TRP A 218 -10.64 -21.56 18.02
CA TRP A 218 -11.62 -20.90 18.90
C TRP A 218 -12.78 -21.82 19.23
N GLY A 219 -13.19 -22.69 18.31
CA GLY A 219 -14.25 -23.69 18.53
C GLY A 219 -13.95 -24.68 19.63
N LYS A 220 -12.66 -24.86 20.03
CA LYS A 220 -12.31 -25.75 21.16
C LYS A 220 -12.84 -25.30 22.52
N ARG A 221 -13.28 -24.05 22.60
CA ARG A 221 -13.81 -23.46 23.86
C ARG A 221 -15.29 -23.76 24.10
N PHE A 222 -15.96 -24.40 23.13
CA PHE A 222 -17.41 -24.63 23.15
C PHE A 222 -17.70 -26.13 22.96
N GLU A 223 -18.59 -26.68 23.76
CA GLU A 223 -19.04 -28.06 23.61
C GLU A 223 -20.31 -28.14 22.77
N PRO A 224 -20.47 -29.17 21.94
CA PRO A 224 -19.50 -30.23 21.68
C PRO A 224 -18.37 -29.77 20.75
N VAL A 225 -17.12 -29.98 21.17
CA VAL A 225 -15.91 -29.40 20.52
C VAL A 225 -15.82 -29.67 19.01
N LYS A 226 -16.13 -30.87 18.55
CA LYS A 226 -16.05 -31.22 17.12
C LYS A 226 -17.04 -30.41 16.27
N VAL A 227 -18.27 -30.22 16.77
CA VAL A 227 -19.31 -29.45 16.08
C VAL A 227 -18.91 -27.98 16.05
N SER A 228 -18.49 -27.44 17.18
CA SER A 228 -18.05 -26.04 17.27
C SER A 228 -16.86 -25.74 16.38
N GLN A 229 -15.84 -26.63 16.34
CA GLN A 229 -14.72 -26.49 15.40
C GLN A 229 -15.19 -26.54 13.93
N LEU A 230 -16.18 -27.37 13.58
CA LEU A 230 -16.74 -27.41 12.23
C LEU A 230 -17.46 -26.09 11.90
N LEU A 231 -18.29 -25.58 12.82
CA LEU A 231 -19.00 -24.31 12.65
C LEU A 231 -18.04 -23.13 12.47
N PHE A 232 -17.02 -23.01 13.32
CA PHE A 232 -15.99 -21.97 13.19
C PHE A 232 -15.17 -22.10 11.91
N SER A 233 -14.91 -23.34 11.45
CA SER A 233 -14.26 -23.56 10.14
C SER A 233 -15.15 -23.13 8.99
N ALA A 234 -16.45 -23.48 9.03
CA ALA A 234 -17.42 -23.08 8.02
C ALA A 234 -17.57 -21.56 7.97
N LEU A 235 -17.65 -20.91 9.14
CA LEU A 235 -17.68 -19.45 9.26
C LEU A 235 -16.45 -18.79 8.63
N ALA A 236 -15.24 -19.27 8.94
CA ALA A 236 -14.02 -18.74 8.36
C ALA A 236 -13.98 -18.90 6.84
N LEU A 237 -14.39 -20.07 6.32
CA LEU A 237 -14.45 -20.31 4.88
C LEU A 237 -15.49 -19.39 4.21
N LEU A 238 -16.68 -19.26 4.79
CA LEU A 238 -17.76 -18.42 4.26
C LEU A 238 -17.37 -16.94 4.23
N LEU A 239 -16.72 -16.44 5.27
CA LEU A 239 -16.40 -15.02 5.38
C LEU A 239 -15.14 -14.61 4.60
N LEU A 240 -14.19 -15.51 4.39
CA LEU A 240 -12.88 -15.14 3.84
C LEU A 240 -12.67 -15.62 2.40
N VAL A 241 -13.19 -16.78 2.02
CA VAL A 241 -12.92 -17.36 0.70
C VAL A 241 -13.73 -16.68 -0.42
N PRO A 242 -15.06 -16.45 -0.30
CA PRO A 242 -15.80 -15.76 -1.34
C PRO A 242 -15.29 -14.34 -1.63
N PRO A 243 -14.95 -13.48 -0.63
CA PRO A 243 -14.33 -12.19 -0.91
C PRO A 243 -13.07 -12.28 -1.76
N LEU A 244 -12.21 -13.32 -1.58
CA LEU A 244 -11.06 -13.54 -2.45
C LEU A 244 -11.47 -13.73 -3.92
N PHE A 245 -12.54 -14.50 -4.18
CA PHE A 245 -13.09 -14.66 -5.54
C PHE A 245 -13.72 -13.37 -6.06
N MET A 246 -14.43 -12.61 -5.21
CA MET A 246 -15.08 -11.35 -5.56
C MET A 246 -14.08 -10.24 -5.92
N THR A 247 -12.81 -10.35 -5.50
CA THR A 247 -11.73 -9.43 -5.98
C THR A 247 -11.51 -9.55 -7.48
N ARG A 248 -11.85 -10.69 -8.09
CA ARG A 248 -11.55 -11.03 -9.49
C ARG A 248 -10.06 -10.85 -9.86
N SER A 249 -9.15 -11.02 -8.88
CA SER A 249 -7.70 -10.93 -9.08
C SER A 249 -7.15 -12.21 -9.70
N ARG A 250 -6.96 -12.21 -11.02
CA ARG A 250 -6.39 -13.36 -11.76
C ARG A 250 -4.99 -13.74 -11.25
N GLY A 251 -4.16 -12.73 -10.93
CA GLY A 251 -2.83 -12.95 -10.35
C GLY A 251 -2.89 -13.67 -9.02
N ALA A 252 -3.82 -13.30 -8.12
CA ALA A 252 -3.98 -13.97 -6.84
C ALA A 252 -4.45 -15.42 -6.99
N TRP A 253 -5.38 -15.70 -7.89
CA TRP A 253 -5.81 -17.07 -8.18
C TRP A 253 -4.69 -17.93 -8.72
N LEU A 254 -3.88 -17.37 -9.64
CA LEU A 254 -2.69 -18.06 -10.15
C LEU A 254 -1.70 -18.39 -9.02
N CYS A 255 -1.42 -17.43 -8.13
CA CYS A 255 -0.53 -17.65 -6.99
C CYS A 255 -1.08 -18.68 -6.00
N ALA A 256 -2.40 -18.64 -5.70
CA ALA A 256 -3.06 -19.64 -4.87
C ALA A 256 -2.95 -21.05 -5.50
N PHE A 257 -3.20 -21.15 -6.81
CA PHE A 257 -3.11 -22.40 -7.54
C PHE A 257 -1.69 -22.96 -7.57
N LEU A 258 -0.69 -22.13 -7.89
CA LEU A 258 0.71 -22.54 -7.94
C LEU A 258 1.21 -22.99 -6.56
N THR A 259 0.97 -22.20 -5.52
CA THR A 259 1.43 -22.56 -4.16
C THR A 259 0.67 -23.76 -3.60
N GLY A 260 -0.64 -23.84 -3.84
CA GLY A 260 -1.46 -25.00 -3.49
C GLY A 260 -1.04 -26.25 -4.26
N GLY A 261 -0.71 -26.11 -5.54
CA GLY A 261 -0.16 -27.17 -6.38
C GLY A 261 1.18 -27.68 -5.85
N ILE A 262 2.13 -26.79 -5.57
CA ILE A 262 3.43 -27.16 -4.99
C ILE A 262 3.21 -27.91 -3.67
N TRP A 263 2.36 -27.39 -2.80
CA TRP A 263 2.01 -28.05 -1.55
C TRP A 263 1.42 -29.45 -1.79
N PHE A 264 0.50 -29.60 -2.72
CA PHE A 264 -0.12 -30.88 -3.07
C PHE A 264 0.89 -31.88 -3.63
N PHE A 265 1.72 -31.45 -4.59
CA PHE A 265 2.70 -32.32 -5.23
C PHE A 265 3.85 -32.75 -4.29
N THR A 266 4.20 -31.93 -3.31
CA THR A 266 5.24 -32.24 -2.32
C THR A 266 4.76 -33.20 -1.23
N ARG A 267 3.45 -33.54 -1.14
CA ARG A 267 2.92 -34.45 -0.13
C ARG A 267 3.21 -35.90 -0.45
N PRO A 268 4.02 -36.63 0.36
CA PRO A 268 4.33 -38.05 0.10
C PRO A 268 3.12 -38.95 0.26
N ARG A 269 2.16 -38.60 1.14
CA ARG A 269 0.95 -39.40 1.42
C ARG A 269 -0.07 -39.42 0.28
N ILE A 270 0.06 -38.50 -0.71
CA ILE A 270 -0.86 -38.47 -1.85
C ILE A 270 -0.34 -39.36 -2.95
N PRO A 271 -1.10 -40.41 -3.38
CA PRO A 271 -0.69 -41.33 -4.44
C PRO A 271 -0.40 -40.58 -5.76
N ARG A 272 0.64 -41.07 -6.48
CA ARG A 272 1.09 -40.47 -7.76
C ARG A 272 -0.05 -40.32 -8.80
N LYS A 273 -0.99 -41.30 -8.84
CA LYS A 273 -2.14 -41.27 -9.78
C LYS A 273 -2.99 -40.03 -9.61
N TYR A 274 -3.27 -39.59 -8.38
CA TYR A 274 -4.05 -38.34 -8.13
C TYR A 274 -3.24 -37.10 -8.48
N LYS A 275 -1.93 -37.12 -8.26
CA LYS A 275 -1.05 -36.02 -8.66
C LYS A 275 -1.05 -35.83 -10.17
N LEU A 276 -0.90 -36.93 -10.94
CA LEU A 276 -0.93 -36.91 -12.41
C LEU A 276 -2.30 -36.48 -12.94
N PHE A 277 -3.39 -36.98 -12.33
CA PHE A 277 -4.75 -36.54 -12.69
C PHE A 277 -4.94 -35.03 -12.47
N CYS A 278 -4.56 -34.49 -11.30
CA CYS A 278 -4.67 -33.07 -11.01
C CYS A 278 -3.75 -32.23 -11.91
N LEU A 279 -2.56 -32.72 -12.28
CA LEU A 279 -1.70 -32.05 -13.24
C LEU A 279 -2.37 -31.95 -14.62
N ALA A 280 -2.87 -33.07 -15.12
CA ALA A 280 -3.57 -33.10 -16.41
C ALA A 280 -4.81 -32.20 -16.42
N ALA A 281 -5.64 -32.27 -15.38
CA ALA A 281 -6.80 -31.41 -15.22
C ALA A 281 -6.41 -29.92 -15.13
N GLY A 282 -5.34 -29.58 -14.42
CA GLY A 282 -4.80 -28.22 -14.33
C GLY A 282 -4.29 -27.69 -15.66
N VAL A 283 -3.57 -28.51 -16.42
CA VAL A 283 -3.10 -28.15 -17.79
C VAL A 283 -4.27 -27.91 -18.72
N LEU A 284 -5.28 -28.80 -18.70
CA LEU A 284 -6.49 -28.65 -19.51
C LEU A 284 -7.28 -27.37 -19.13
N ALA A 285 -7.43 -27.10 -17.84
CA ALA A 285 -8.09 -25.90 -17.34
C ALA A 285 -7.34 -24.62 -17.74
N MET A 286 -6.01 -24.61 -17.69
CA MET A 286 -5.18 -23.50 -18.17
C MET A 286 -5.30 -23.29 -19.68
N ALA A 287 -5.29 -24.38 -20.47
CA ALA A 287 -5.47 -24.30 -21.91
C ALA A 287 -6.85 -23.74 -22.27
N ALA A 288 -7.92 -24.27 -21.64
CA ALA A 288 -9.28 -23.78 -21.84
C ALA A 288 -9.42 -22.29 -21.41
N GLY A 289 -8.86 -21.93 -20.25
CA GLY A 289 -8.82 -20.54 -19.78
C GLY A 289 -8.06 -19.62 -20.73
N GLY A 290 -6.92 -20.06 -21.27
CA GLY A 290 -6.15 -19.32 -22.28
C GLY A 290 -6.94 -19.07 -23.56
N VAL A 291 -7.67 -20.09 -24.05
CA VAL A 291 -8.56 -19.94 -25.23
C VAL A 291 -9.70 -18.96 -24.96
N LEU A 292 -10.33 -19.03 -23.78
CA LEU A 292 -11.40 -18.11 -23.39
C LEU A 292 -10.90 -16.66 -23.29
N VAL A 293 -9.72 -16.45 -22.71
CA VAL A 293 -9.09 -15.12 -22.63
C VAL A 293 -8.72 -14.60 -24.02
N ALA A 294 -8.17 -15.44 -24.91
CA ALA A 294 -7.86 -15.06 -26.27
C ALA A 294 -9.13 -14.67 -27.07
N ARG A 295 -10.25 -15.39 -26.87
CA ARG A 295 -11.53 -15.08 -27.51
C ARG A 295 -12.23 -13.83 -26.94
N SER A 296 -11.94 -13.43 -25.71
CA SER A 296 -12.61 -12.28 -25.08
C SER A 296 -12.19 -10.92 -25.61
N GLY A 297 -11.23 -10.84 -26.55
CA GLY A 297 -10.66 -9.59 -27.07
C GLY A 297 -9.96 -8.69 -26.04
N ARG A 298 -10.08 -9.02 -24.77
CA ARG A 298 -9.43 -8.31 -23.64
C ARG A 298 -8.03 -8.84 -23.33
N GLY A 299 -7.47 -9.61 -24.23
CA GLY A 299 -6.11 -10.14 -24.33
C GLY A 299 -5.25 -10.22 -23.06
N PHE A 300 -4.02 -10.55 -23.23
CA PHE A 300 -2.97 -10.53 -22.20
C PHE A 300 -2.47 -9.11 -21.83
N LEU A 301 -3.26 -8.04 -22.12
CA LEU A 301 -2.88 -6.64 -21.90
C LEU A 301 -2.23 -6.40 -20.53
N SER A 302 -2.84 -6.91 -19.47
CA SER A 302 -2.29 -6.78 -18.12
C SER A 302 -0.93 -7.49 -17.92
N GLY A 303 -0.61 -8.50 -18.70
CA GLY A 303 0.69 -9.19 -18.67
C GLY A 303 1.76 -8.42 -19.44
N THR A 304 1.40 -7.88 -20.63
CA THR A 304 2.31 -7.05 -21.43
C THR A 304 2.64 -5.74 -20.74
N GLU A 305 1.68 -5.14 -20.06
CA GLU A 305 1.90 -3.94 -19.22
C GLU A 305 2.92 -4.20 -18.11
N ARG A 306 2.81 -5.33 -17.40
CA ARG A 306 3.78 -5.69 -16.35
C ARG A 306 5.19 -5.92 -16.88
N LEU A 307 5.31 -6.51 -18.08
CA LEU A 307 6.62 -6.64 -18.75
C LEU A 307 7.19 -5.27 -19.12
N ASP A 308 6.35 -4.34 -19.57
CA ASP A 308 6.74 -2.97 -19.89
C ASP A 308 7.18 -2.19 -18.63
N TYR A 309 6.52 -2.43 -17.48
CA TYR A 309 6.97 -1.88 -16.18
C TYR A 309 8.38 -2.38 -15.81
N LEU A 310 8.62 -3.69 -15.94
CA LEU A 310 9.94 -4.28 -15.64
C LEU A 310 11.01 -3.79 -16.62
N ARG A 311 10.67 -3.62 -17.92
CA ARG A 311 11.56 -3.03 -18.91
C ARG A 311 11.95 -1.60 -18.52
N SER A 312 10.97 -0.76 -18.16
CA SER A 312 11.23 0.61 -17.72
C SER A 312 12.09 0.63 -16.46
N ALA A 313 11.82 -0.24 -15.48
CA ALA A 313 12.64 -0.38 -14.28
C ALA A 313 14.07 -0.80 -14.61
N ALA A 314 14.28 -1.73 -15.55
CA ALA A 314 15.62 -2.15 -15.99
C ALA A 314 16.41 -1.01 -16.63
N ILE A 315 15.78 -0.20 -17.48
CA ILE A 315 16.40 0.99 -18.07
C ILE A 315 16.81 1.97 -16.97
N MET A 316 15.93 2.28 -16.02
CA MET A 316 16.25 3.16 -14.88
C MET A 316 17.43 2.64 -14.05
N CYS A 317 17.53 1.32 -13.86
CA CYS A 317 18.68 0.71 -13.17
C CYS A 317 20.01 0.91 -13.91
N THR A 318 20.01 0.93 -15.25
CA THR A 318 21.24 1.17 -16.02
C THR A 318 21.67 2.63 -15.97
N GLU A 319 20.73 3.57 -15.85
CA GLU A 319 21.03 5.01 -15.75
C GLU A 319 21.59 5.39 -14.39
N HIS A 320 21.05 4.82 -13.30
CA HIS A 320 21.44 5.16 -11.92
C HIS A 320 21.62 3.90 -11.04
N PRO A 321 22.65 3.07 -11.29
CA PRO A 321 22.76 1.73 -10.68
C PRO A 321 22.96 1.73 -9.16
N LEU A 322 23.61 2.76 -8.59
CA LEU A 322 23.96 2.76 -7.16
C LEU A 322 22.90 3.42 -6.26
N ALA A 323 22.33 4.55 -6.68
CA ALA A 323 21.40 5.34 -5.88
C ALA A 323 19.96 5.32 -6.43
N GLY A 324 19.75 4.69 -7.59
CA GLY A 324 18.46 4.71 -8.29
C GLY A 324 18.10 6.07 -8.86
N SER A 325 16.99 6.14 -9.55
CA SER A 325 16.48 7.39 -10.16
C SER A 325 15.72 8.28 -9.16
N GLY A 326 15.58 7.86 -7.92
CA GLY A 326 14.82 8.54 -6.87
C GLY A 326 13.42 7.97 -6.64
N TRP A 327 12.94 8.03 -5.39
CA TRP A 327 11.58 7.61 -5.06
C TRP A 327 10.55 8.51 -5.75
N GLY A 328 9.54 7.87 -6.34
CA GLY A 328 8.46 8.55 -7.06
C GLY A 328 8.77 8.80 -8.53
N GLU A 329 10.02 8.62 -8.99
CA GLU A 329 10.42 8.88 -10.37
C GLU A 329 9.96 7.78 -11.34
N PHE A 330 9.60 6.59 -10.85
CA PHE A 330 9.14 5.50 -11.72
C PHE A 330 7.96 5.94 -12.60
N PHE A 331 6.97 6.63 -12.03
CA PHE A 331 5.82 7.12 -12.78
C PHE A 331 6.23 7.97 -13.98
N HIS A 332 7.04 9.01 -13.75
CA HIS A 332 7.44 9.95 -14.80
C HIS A 332 8.32 9.29 -15.86
N ARG A 333 9.25 8.44 -15.43
CA ARG A 333 10.15 7.72 -16.33
C ARG A 333 9.40 6.67 -17.14
N HIS A 334 8.52 5.90 -16.51
CA HIS A 334 7.71 4.89 -17.21
C HIS A 334 6.82 5.54 -18.26
N MET A 335 6.14 6.67 -17.97
CA MET A 335 5.31 7.36 -18.95
C MET A 335 6.08 7.77 -20.21
N LYS A 336 7.35 8.14 -20.06
CA LYS A 336 8.25 8.48 -21.18
C LYS A 336 8.78 7.24 -21.93
N LEU A 337 9.03 6.14 -21.23
CA LEU A 337 9.64 4.91 -21.76
C LEU A 337 8.62 3.87 -22.25
N LYS A 338 7.36 4.07 -21.94
CA LYS A 338 6.25 3.16 -22.21
C LYS A 338 6.13 2.81 -23.69
N THR A 339 5.93 1.52 -23.97
CA THR A 339 5.75 0.99 -25.34
C THR A 339 4.36 0.49 -25.63
N THR A 340 3.52 0.35 -24.59
CA THR A 340 2.12 -0.08 -24.73
C THR A 340 1.20 1.11 -24.99
N ASP A 341 0.20 0.93 -25.86
CA ASP A 341 -0.84 1.95 -26.15
C ASP A 341 -1.90 2.07 -25.04
N SER A 342 -1.63 1.50 -23.87
CA SER A 342 -2.52 1.54 -22.71
C SER A 342 -2.51 2.91 -22.05
N ASP A 343 -3.67 3.40 -21.62
CA ASP A 343 -3.81 4.64 -20.82
C ASP A 343 -3.37 4.45 -19.36
N GLU A 344 -2.98 3.23 -18.97
CA GLU A 344 -2.61 2.93 -17.58
C GLU A 344 -1.30 3.63 -17.21
N SER A 345 -1.33 4.31 -16.07
CA SER A 345 -0.21 5.07 -15.53
C SER A 345 0.27 4.43 -14.22
N ALA A 346 1.22 3.48 -14.34
CA ALA A 346 1.76 2.78 -13.17
C ALA A 346 2.73 3.66 -12.38
N ARG A 347 2.58 3.64 -11.05
CA ARG A 347 3.47 4.37 -10.11
C ARG A 347 4.63 3.53 -9.59
N SER A 348 4.60 2.24 -9.85
CA SER A 348 5.57 1.24 -9.40
C SER A 348 5.69 0.15 -10.46
N PRO A 349 6.84 -0.53 -10.57
CA PRO A 349 6.98 -1.69 -11.46
C PRO A 349 6.19 -2.92 -11.02
N HIS A 350 5.33 -2.82 -10.01
CA HIS A 350 4.54 -3.92 -9.45
C HIS A 350 5.39 -5.12 -9.00
N ASN A 351 6.61 -4.83 -8.57
CA ASN A 351 7.57 -5.80 -8.03
C ASN A 351 8.46 -5.08 -7.03
N PRO A 352 8.47 -5.48 -5.73
CA PRO A 352 9.20 -4.76 -4.69
C PRO A 352 10.71 -4.67 -4.94
N ALA A 353 11.35 -5.77 -5.40
CA ALA A 353 12.78 -5.77 -5.67
C ALA A 353 13.13 -4.84 -6.85
N ALA A 354 12.36 -4.88 -7.92
CA ALA A 354 12.53 -3.97 -9.05
C ALA A 354 12.24 -2.51 -8.66
N SER A 355 11.25 -2.26 -7.78
CA SER A 355 10.93 -0.93 -7.27
C SER A 355 12.09 -0.34 -6.48
N PHE A 356 12.70 -1.10 -5.57
CA PHE A 356 13.90 -0.67 -4.83
C PHE A 356 15.10 -0.48 -5.76
N ALA A 357 15.32 -1.43 -6.69
CA ALA A 357 16.47 -1.36 -7.60
C ALA A 357 16.43 -0.11 -8.49
N CYS A 358 15.30 0.21 -9.11
CA CYS A 358 15.21 1.33 -10.03
C CYS A 358 15.11 2.69 -9.33
N GLN A 359 14.55 2.75 -8.11
CA GLN A 359 14.33 4.02 -7.41
C GLN A 359 15.34 4.32 -6.31
N ALA A 360 15.93 3.29 -5.66
CA ALA A 360 16.92 3.45 -4.58
C ALA A 360 18.28 2.78 -4.90
N GLY A 361 18.42 2.15 -6.08
CA GLY A 361 19.63 1.53 -6.58
C GLY A 361 19.63 0.00 -6.47
N ILE A 362 20.44 -0.64 -7.33
CA ILE A 362 20.57 -2.10 -7.38
C ILE A 362 20.90 -2.70 -6.00
N PRO A 363 21.82 -2.11 -5.19
CA PRO A 363 22.07 -2.64 -3.84
C PRO A 363 20.81 -2.69 -2.97
N ALA A 364 19.94 -1.68 -3.06
CA ALA A 364 18.67 -1.65 -2.33
C ALA A 364 17.70 -2.74 -2.83
N GLY A 365 17.65 -2.98 -4.15
CA GLY A 365 16.88 -4.08 -4.74
C GLY A 365 17.37 -5.46 -4.28
N VAL A 366 18.69 -5.66 -4.15
CA VAL A 366 19.30 -6.89 -3.61
C VAL A 366 18.92 -7.08 -2.13
N ILE A 367 18.92 -6.02 -1.33
CA ILE A 367 18.47 -6.07 0.08
C ILE A 367 16.99 -6.44 0.15
N MET A 368 16.12 -5.88 -0.70
CA MET A 368 14.70 -6.23 -0.75
C MET A 368 14.50 -7.70 -1.14
N LEU A 369 15.21 -8.19 -2.17
CA LEU A 369 15.15 -9.60 -2.54
C LEU A 369 15.63 -10.50 -1.38
N GLY A 370 16.73 -10.12 -0.72
CA GLY A 370 17.22 -10.79 0.48
C GLY A 370 16.19 -10.82 1.61
N ALA A 371 15.49 -9.71 1.83
CA ALA A 371 14.42 -9.61 2.82
C ALA A 371 13.25 -10.58 2.50
N MET A 372 12.84 -10.69 1.24
CA MET A 372 11.80 -11.65 0.82
C MET A 372 12.27 -13.10 1.03
N LEU A 373 13.53 -13.41 0.66
CA LEU A 373 14.10 -14.75 0.85
C LEU A 373 14.27 -15.11 2.34
N VAL A 374 14.56 -14.15 3.20
CA VAL A 374 14.65 -14.35 4.65
C VAL A 374 13.31 -14.82 5.22
N LEU A 375 12.18 -14.28 4.80
CA LEU A 375 10.85 -14.74 5.24
C LEU A 375 10.64 -16.22 4.91
N LEU A 376 10.96 -16.63 3.68
CA LEU A 376 10.87 -18.04 3.28
C LEU A 376 11.85 -18.90 4.08
N ARG A 377 13.11 -18.47 4.22
CA ARG A 377 14.12 -19.21 4.98
C ARG A 377 13.71 -19.43 6.44
N GLU A 378 13.22 -18.39 7.12
CA GLU A 378 12.77 -18.49 8.52
C GLU A 378 11.65 -19.53 8.68
N LEU A 379 10.67 -19.52 7.76
CA LEU A 379 9.52 -20.42 7.82
C LEU A 379 9.82 -21.85 7.36
N PHE A 380 10.73 -22.04 6.38
CA PHE A 380 11.01 -23.36 5.80
C PHE A 380 12.25 -24.05 6.39
N ARG A 381 13.06 -23.36 7.21
CA ARG A 381 14.30 -23.90 7.80
C ARG A 381 14.08 -25.09 8.72
N ARG A 382 12.97 -25.13 9.44
CA ARG A 382 12.63 -26.22 10.34
C ARG A 382 11.27 -26.82 9.98
N GLN A 383 11.17 -28.13 10.04
CA GLN A 383 9.91 -28.85 9.83
C GLN A 383 9.10 -28.84 11.14
N ASP A 384 8.57 -27.69 11.55
CA ASP A 384 7.52 -27.67 12.54
C ASP A 384 6.25 -28.27 11.90
N GLU A 385 5.74 -29.31 12.50
CA GLU A 385 4.57 -30.03 12.00
C GLU A 385 3.25 -29.40 12.42
N SER A 386 3.25 -28.33 13.21
CA SER A 386 1.99 -27.67 13.61
C SER A 386 1.21 -27.20 12.39
N LEU A 387 -0.11 -27.36 12.45
CA LEU A 387 -0.98 -26.97 11.34
C LEU A 387 -0.88 -25.47 11.08
N LEU A 388 -0.73 -24.67 12.14
CA LEU A 388 -0.61 -23.21 12.05
C LEU A 388 0.68 -22.78 11.33
N CYS A 389 1.83 -23.36 11.69
CA CYS A 389 3.10 -23.08 11.01
C CYS A 389 3.05 -23.46 9.53
N ARG A 390 2.46 -24.62 9.21
CA ARG A 390 2.27 -25.04 7.81
C ARG A 390 1.36 -24.08 7.04
N ALA A 391 0.26 -23.67 7.64
CA ALA A 391 -0.67 -22.70 7.04
C ALA A 391 0.02 -21.34 6.78
N GLY A 392 0.75 -20.81 7.77
CA GLY A 392 1.50 -19.58 7.63
C GLY A 392 2.56 -19.61 6.54
N ARG A 393 3.34 -20.73 6.43
CA ARG A 393 4.32 -20.91 5.33
C ARG A 393 3.71 -20.71 3.97
N TRP A 394 2.57 -21.37 3.72
CA TRP A 394 1.92 -21.30 2.41
C TRP A 394 1.25 -19.97 2.16
N GLY A 395 0.69 -19.32 3.20
CA GLY A 395 0.17 -17.97 3.11
C GLY A 395 1.26 -16.96 2.74
N VAL A 396 2.38 -16.97 3.44
CA VAL A 396 3.53 -16.09 3.14
C VAL A 396 4.11 -16.38 1.75
N ALA A 397 4.28 -17.66 1.38
CA ALA A 397 4.78 -18.02 0.05
C ALA A 397 3.86 -17.51 -1.08
N ALA A 398 2.54 -17.71 -0.95
CA ALA A 398 1.56 -17.21 -1.90
C ALA A 398 1.57 -15.68 -2.01
N PHE A 399 1.66 -14.99 -0.88
CA PHE A 399 1.76 -13.54 -0.82
C PHE A 399 3.03 -13.00 -1.48
N LEU A 400 4.19 -13.59 -1.21
CA LEU A 400 5.45 -13.16 -1.82
C LEU A 400 5.44 -13.38 -3.33
N LEU A 401 4.90 -14.51 -3.80
CA LEU A 401 4.72 -14.76 -5.22
C LEU A 401 3.79 -13.72 -5.87
N HIS A 402 2.69 -13.39 -5.21
CA HIS A 402 1.77 -12.35 -5.67
C HIS A 402 2.41 -10.95 -5.65
N SER A 403 3.26 -10.67 -4.67
CA SER A 403 4.00 -9.39 -4.57
C SER A 403 5.02 -9.19 -5.70
N CYS A 404 5.45 -10.26 -6.38
CA CYS A 404 6.28 -10.14 -7.58
C CYS A 404 5.55 -9.50 -8.78
N MET A 405 4.23 -9.33 -8.70
CA MET A 405 3.41 -8.73 -9.77
C MET A 405 2.36 -7.73 -9.25
N GLU A 406 2.45 -7.30 -7.99
CA GLU A 406 1.53 -6.32 -7.38
C GLU A 406 2.24 -5.47 -6.32
N ILE A 407 1.66 -4.28 -6.04
CA ILE A 407 2.20 -3.26 -5.13
C ILE A 407 1.91 -3.55 -3.65
N ASN A 408 2.01 -4.80 -3.21
CA ASN A 408 1.70 -5.18 -1.84
C ASN A 408 2.64 -4.55 -0.79
N ASP A 409 3.85 -4.17 -1.21
CA ASP A 409 4.87 -3.50 -0.38
C ASP A 409 4.49 -2.06 0.02
N ALA A 410 3.59 -1.44 -0.73
CA ALA A 410 3.06 -0.12 -0.39
C ALA A 410 1.91 -0.16 0.63
N ILE A 411 1.45 -1.34 1.05
CA ILE A 411 0.34 -1.53 1.98
C ILE A 411 0.89 -1.87 3.38
N PRO A 412 0.81 -0.96 4.37
CA PRO A 412 1.37 -1.19 5.70
C PRO A 412 0.86 -2.47 6.37
N ALA A 413 -0.44 -2.72 6.32
CA ALA A 413 -1.04 -3.92 6.89
C ALA A 413 -0.43 -5.20 6.31
N SER A 414 -0.24 -5.26 4.98
CA SER A 414 0.31 -6.45 4.30
C SER A 414 1.75 -6.72 4.71
N VAL A 415 2.59 -5.68 4.70
CA VAL A 415 4.02 -5.80 5.05
C VAL A 415 4.20 -6.21 6.51
N ILE A 416 3.54 -5.49 7.44
CA ILE A 416 3.66 -5.77 8.87
C ILE A 416 3.12 -7.17 9.18
N CYS A 417 1.96 -7.54 8.64
CA CYS A 417 1.38 -8.87 8.86
C CYS A 417 2.28 -9.99 8.31
N CYS A 418 2.90 -9.80 7.14
CA CYS A 418 3.82 -10.77 6.56
C CYS A 418 5.05 -10.99 7.44
N ALA A 419 5.71 -9.92 7.88
CA ALA A 419 6.86 -9.99 8.77
C ALA A 419 6.46 -10.58 10.15
N ALA A 420 5.34 -10.13 10.73
CA ALA A 420 4.87 -10.58 12.04
C ALA A 420 4.44 -12.05 12.05
N LEU A 421 3.71 -12.51 11.03
CA LEU A 421 3.39 -13.93 10.87
C LEU A 421 4.67 -14.77 10.80
N THR A 422 5.66 -14.32 10.03
CA THR A 422 6.95 -15.02 9.94
C THR A 422 7.63 -15.09 11.29
N MET A 423 7.73 -13.97 12.02
CA MET A 423 8.38 -13.92 13.34
C MET A 423 7.63 -14.73 14.41
N ALA A 424 6.29 -14.68 14.41
CA ALA A 424 5.48 -15.40 15.37
C ALA A 424 5.49 -16.93 15.13
N LEU A 425 5.60 -17.34 13.87
CA LEU A 425 5.61 -18.75 13.45
C LEU A 425 7.03 -19.31 13.24
N ALA A 426 8.07 -18.49 13.36
CA ALA A 426 9.45 -18.93 13.34
C ALA A 426 9.71 -19.90 14.50
N PRO A 427 10.27 -21.09 14.23
CA PRO A 427 10.50 -22.09 15.28
C PRO A 427 11.47 -21.55 16.35
N GLY A 428 11.15 -21.79 17.62
CA GLY A 428 12.01 -21.46 18.76
C GLY A 428 13.42 -22.07 18.62
N ALA A 429 14.42 -21.39 19.14
CA ALA A 429 15.75 -21.99 19.33
C ALA A 429 15.61 -23.16 20.32
N LYS A 430 16.33 -24.27 20.07
CA LYS A 430 16.43 -25.32 21.08
C LYS A 430 17.06 -24.72 22.34
N GLU A 431 16.54 -25.06 23.51
CA GLU A 431 16.95 -24.56 24.84
C GLU A 431 18.47 -24.60 25.15
N GLN A 432 19.25 -25.29 24.32
CA GLN A 432 20.69 -25.49 24.53
C GLN A 432 21.60 -24.29 24.21
N GLU A 433 21.11 -23.23 23.51
CA GLU A 433 21.92 -22.02 23.22
C GLU A 433 21.67 -20.84 24.20
N GLU A 434 20.86 -21.02 25.23
CA GLU A 434 20.42 -19.92 26.12
C GLU A 434 21.36 -19.58 27.29
N SER A 435 22.53 -20.22 27.42
CA SER A 435 23.29 -20.20 28.70
C SER A 435 24.07 -18.90 29.01
N SER A 436 24.12 -17.89 28.16
CA SER A 436 24.77 -16.61 28.52
C SER A 436 23.87 -15.41 28.27
N ALA A 437 23.63 -14.60 29.31
CA ALA A 437 22.97 -13.30 29.15
C ALA A 437 23.73 -12.43 28.14
N PRO A 438 23.06 -11.62 27.29
CA PRO A 438 23.75 -10.70 26.39
C PRO A 438 24.61 -9.73 27.22
N CYS A 439 25.82 -9.40 26.75
CA CYS A 439 26.68 -8.48 27.48
C CYS A 439 25.97 -7.12 27.64
N ALA A 440 26.32 -6.42 28.73
CA ALA A 440 25.67 -5.16 29.09
C ALA A 440 25.80 -4.11 27.96
N LEU A 441 26.92 -4.10 27.25
CA LEU A 441 27.16 -3.20 26.12
C LEU A 441 26.16 -3.47 24.98
N TYR A 442 26.00 -4.73 24.58
CA TYR A 442 25.03 -5.12 23.54
C TYR A 442 23.62 -4.67 23.90
N ARG A 443 23.18 -4.97 25.13
CA ARG A 443 21.86 -4.58 25.61
C ARG A 443 21.65 -3.07 25.55
N ARG A 444 22.60 -2.29 26.09
CA ARG A 444 22.53 -0.82 26.10
C ARG A 444 22.52 -0.24 24.68
N SER A 445 23.33 -0.79 23.77
CA SER A 445 23.37 -0.35 22.39
C SER A 445 22.05 -0.63 21.66
N MET A 446 21.44 -1.80 21.88
CA MET A 446 20.13 -2.13 21.33
C MET A 446 19.01 -1.23 21.85
N GLU A 447 18.97 -1.01 23.19
CA GLU A 447 18.00 -0.12 23.83
C GLU A 447 18.15 1.33 23.32
N ALA A 448 19.39 1.85 23.29
CA ALA A 448 19.67 3.20 22.81
C ALA A 448 19.32 3.36 21.33
N GLY A 449 19.70 2.41 20.47
CA GLY A 449 19.36 2.44 19.04
C GLY A 449 17.85 2.42 18.80
N ALA A 450 17.11 1.57 19.54
CA ALA A 450 15.67 1.51 19.46
C ALA A 450 14.99 2.81 19.91
N LEU A 451 15.48 3.45 20.99
CA LEU A 451 14.95 4.73 21.48
C LEU A 451 15.24 5.87 20.49
N LEU A 452 16.45 5.91 19.91
CA LEU A 452 16.78 6.90 18.88
C LEU A 452 15.92 6.73 17.64
N MET A 453 15.74 5.50 17.17
CA MET A 453 14.86 5.21 16.05
C MET A 453 13.41 5.58 16.35
N ALA A 454 12.92 5.23 17.54
CA ALA A 454 11.57 5.56 17.99
C ALA A 454 11.34 7.08 18.00
N LEU A 455 12.28 7.84 18.57
CA LEU A 455 12.21 9.31 18.59
C LEU A 455 12.21 9.89 17.17
N GLY A 456 13.14 9.44 16.31
CA GLY A 456 13.23 9.91 14.93
C GLY A 456 11.96 9.61 14.13
N VAL A 457 11.44 8.37 14.20
CA VAL A 457 10.21 7.98 13.50
C VAL A 457 9.00 8.73 14.04
N PHE A 458 8.90 8.93 15.36
CA PHE A 458 7.83 9.72 15.97
C PHE A 458 7.84 11.16 15.46
N CYS A 459 8.97 11.84 15.53
CA CYS A 459 9.10 13.23 15.08
C CYS A 459 8.77 13.38 13.59
N LEU A 460 9.32 12.49 12.75
CA LEU A 460 9.04 12.49 11.31
C LEU A 460 7.56 12.25 11.03
N SER A 461 6.97 11.21 11.63
CA SER A 461 5.56 10.87 11.40
C SER A 461 4.62 11.97 11.89
N ALA A 462 4.91 12.57 13.05
CA ALA A 462 4.12 13.70 13.58
C ALA A 462 4.23 14.95 12.69
N TYR A 463 5.43 15.24 12.16
CA TYR A 463 5.63 16.34 11.21
C TYR A 463 4.80 16.15 9.94
N TRP A 464 4.92 14.96 9.30
CA TRP A 464 4.18 14.65 8.08
C TRP A 464 2.66 14.60 8.31
N LEU A 465 2.21 14.08 9.45
CA LEU A 465 0.80 14.05 9.81
C LEU A 465 0.19 15.46 9.89
N ARG A 466 0.95 16.43 10.44
CA ARG A 466 0.51 17.85 10.46
C ARG A 466 0.40 18.44 9.05
N GLY A 467 1.35 18.11 8.16
CA GLY A 467 1.32 18.52 6.77
C GLY A 467 0.12 17.93 6.00
N GLU A 468 -0.19 16.64 6.24
CA GLU A 468 -1.37 16.00 5.67
C GLU A 468 -2.68 16.64 6.17
N ALA A 469 -2.78 16.92 7.47
CA ALA A 469 -3.96 17.57 8.02
C ALA A 469 -4.17 19.01 7.48
N ALA A 470 -3.09 19.73 7.22
CA ALA A 470 -3.17 21.04 6.55
C ALA A 470 -3.66 20.88 5.11
N PHE A 471 -3.14 19.90 4.38
CA PHE A 471 -3.52 19.64 2.99
C PHE A 471 -4.99 19.19 2.89
N GLU A 472 -5.47 18.34 3.81
CA GLU A 472 -6.88 17.96 3.88
C GLU A 472 -7.79 19.17 4.14
N ARG A 473 -7.41 20.06 5.06
CA ARG A 473 -8.20 21.30 5.30
C ARG A 473 -8.30 22.16 4.03
N LEU A 474 -7.23 22.27 3.26
CA LEU A 474 -7.25 22.93 1.96
C LEU A 474 -8.19 22.20 0.98
N GLU A 475 -8.10 20.88 0.87
CA GLU A 475 -9.00 20.10 0.00
C GLU A 475 -10.47 20.29 0.39
N LEU A 476 -10.79 20.20 1.68
CA LEU A 476 -12.16 20.39 2.17
C LEU A 476 -12.71 21.79 1.91
N ALA A 477 -11.85 22.81 1.96
CA ALA A 477 -12.22 24.19 1.62
C ALA A 477 -12.52 24.36 0.12
N LEU A 478 -11.85 23.57 -0.74
CA LEU A 478 -12.03 23.60 -2.19
C LEU A 478 -13.13 22.66 -2.67
N ARG A 479 -13.31 21.53 -2.01
CA ARG A 479 -14.22 20.44 -2.39
C ARG A 479 -14.94 19.89 -1.15
N PRO A 480 -16.08 20.46 -0.75
CA PRO A 480 -16.84 19.94 0.39
C PRO A 480 -17.24 18.48 0.15
N ARG A 481 -17.03 17.59 1.13
CA ARG A 481 -17.38 16.17 1.04
C ARG A 481 -18.89 15.92 1.03
N ASN A 482 -19.66 16.84 1.57
CA ASN A 482 -21.10 16.66 1.74
C ASN A 482 -21.87 17.30 0.57
N VAL A 483 -22.36 16.47 -0.35
CA VAL A 483 -23.15 16.89 -1.51
C VAL A 483 -24.52 17.51 -1.11
N GLN A 484 -24.99 17.26 0.11
CA GLN A 484 -26.27 17.79 0.62
C GLN A 484 -26.15 19.17 1.26
N ALA A 485 -24.95 19.55 1.66
CA ALA A 485 -24.73 20.91 2.16
C ALA A 485 -24.49 21.83 0.95
N GLN A 486 -25.33 22.84 0.79
CA GLN A 486 -25.07 24.00 -0.09
C GLN A 486 -23.89 24.80 0.47
N PHE A 487 -22.68 24.20 0.49
CA PHE A 487 -21.48 24.90 0.88
C PHE A 487 -20.99 25.70 -0.32
N ALA A 488 -21.09 27.00 -0.22
CA ALA A 488 -20.25 27.88 -1.03
C ALA A 488 -18.78 27.51 -0.75
N PRO A 489 -17.93 27.42 -1.79
CA PRO A 489 -16.49 27.24 -1.58
C PRO A 489 -15.99 28.34 -0.63
N ALA A 490 -14.94 28.00 0.15
CA ALA A 490 -14.34 28.99 1.02
C ALA A 490 -13.89 30.22 0.21
N SER A 491 -13.87 31.39 0.85
CA SER A 491 -13.42 32.63 0.17
C SER A 491 -12.00 32.47 -0.37
N PRO A 492 -11.64 33.12 -1.49
CA PRO A 492 -10.27 33.07 -2.03
C PRO A 492 -9.20 33.43 -0.99
N ALA A 493 -9.49 34.39 -0.11
CA ALA A 493 -8.58 34.74 0.99
C ALA A 493 -8.33 33.56 1.94
N ARG A 494 -9.37 32.81 2.30
CA ARG A 494 -9.25 31.62 3.17
C ARG A 494 -8.47 30.52 2.48
N ILE A 495 -8.68 30.31 1.20
CA ILE A 495 -7.92 29.30 0.41
C ILE A 495 -6.44 29.66 0.38
N MET A 496 -6.10 30.93 0.15
CA MET A 496 -4.70 31.37 0.15
C MET A 496 -4.05 31.28 1.54
N GLU A 497 -4.80 31.47 2.61
CA GLU A 497 -4.32 31.24 3.99
C GLU A 497 -4.00 29.77 4.23
N LEU A 498 -4.90 28.85 3.88
CA LEU A 498 -4.70 27.41 4.01
C LEU A 498 -3.56 26.91 3.12
N LEU A 499 -3.41 27.48 1.92
CA LEU A 499 -2.28 27.17 1.05
C LEU A 499 -0.95 27.57 1.70
N ARG A 500 -0.85 28.77 2.32
CA ARG A 500 0.35 29.18 3.05
C ARG A 500 0.66 28.25 4.23
N GLU A 501 -0.36 27.76 4.93
CA GLU A 501 -0.18 26.76 5.98
C GLU A 501 0.42 25.45 5.43
N CYS A 502 -0.09 24.96 4.29
CA CYS A 502 0.47 23.78 3.61
C CYS A 502 1.93 24.03 3.21
N GLU A 503 2.24 25.20 2.63
CA GLU A 503 3.61 25.55 2.21
C GLU A 503 4.59 25.65 3.40
N ALA A 504 4.13 26.14 4.55
CA ALA A 504 4.94 26.22 5.76
C ALA A 504 5.30 24.82 6.30
N LEU A 505 4.40 23.85 6.18
CA LEU A 505 4.61 22.47 6.66
C LEU A 505 5.25 21.56 5.60
N ARG A 506 5.02 21.82 4.30
CA ARG A 506 5.55 21.04 3.16
C ARG A 506 6.05 21.99 2.05
N PRO A 507 7.16 22.70 2.27
CA PRO A 507 7.57 23.85 1.45
C PRO A 507 7.92 23.52 -0.01
N ARG A 508 8.11 22.26 -0.35
CA ARG A 508 8.42 21.81 -1.72
C ARG A 508 7.39 20.82 -2.28
N SER A 509 6.21 20.75 -1.67
CA SER A 509 5.12 19.93 -2.21
C SER A 509 4.44 20.66 -3.37
N PRO A 510 4.40 20.07 -4.59
CA PRO A 510 3.70 20.68 -5.71
C PRO A 510 2.18 20.58 -5.60
N TYR A 511 1.68 19.61 -4.85
CA TYR A 511 0.27 19.18 -4.89
C TYR A 511 -0.72 20.22 -4.32
N PRO A 512 -0.47 20.86 -3.17
CA PRO A 512 -1.33 21.93 -2.69
C PRO A 512 -1.42 23.12 -3.67
N LEU A 513 -0.28 23.46 -4.31
CA LEU A 513 -0.23 24.53 -5.33
C LEU A 513 -1.08 24.17 -6.55
N GLU A 514 -1.00 22.93 -7.03
CA GLU A 514 -1.77 22.45 -8.17
C GLU A 514 -3.27 22.43 -7.86
N MET A 515 -3.66 21.99 -6.67
CA MET A 515 -5.05 21.96 -6.25
C MET A 515 -5.65 23.37 -6.12
N ALA A 516 -4.94 24.30 -5.52
CA ALA A 516 -5.35 25.69 -5.45
C ALA A 516 -5.36 26.36 -6.83
N GLY A 517 -4.38 26.05 -7.69
CA GLY A 517 -4.33 26.51 -9.08
C GLY A 517 -5.53 26.05 -9.91
N ASP A 518 -5.93 24.76 -9.79
CA ASP A 518 -7.14 24.23 -10.46
C ASP A 518 -8.41 24.98 -10.02
N TYR A 519 -8.50 25.32 -8.73
CA TYR A 519 -9.61 26.13 -8.22
C TYR A 519 -9.60 27.55 -8.82
N LEU A 520 -8.45 28.22 -8.85
CA LEU A 520 -8.34 29.57 -9.42
C LEU A 520 -8.67 29.58 -10.92
N VAL A 521 -8.28 28.54 -11.68
CA VAL A 521 -8.75 28.37 -13.06
C VAL A 521 -10.26 28.27 -13.12
N SER A 522 -10.91 27.54 -12.21
CA SER A 522 -12.36 27.37 -12.20
C SER A 522 -13.14 28.65 -11.87
N THR A 523 -12.51 29.58 -11.15
CA THR A 523 -13.06 30.91 -10.78
C THR A 523 -12.66 32.04 -11.74
N GLY A 524 -11.83 31.74 -12.76
CA GLY A 524 -11.39 32.69 -13.76
C GLY A 524 -10.16 33.53 -13.37
N ASP A 525 -9.56 33.30 -12.21
CA ASP A 525 -8.33 33.97 -11.79
C ASP A 525 -7.09 33.31 -12.42
N LEU A 526 -6.93 33.54 -13.73
CA LEU A 526 -5.91 32.89 -14.54
C LEU A 526 -4.48 33.32 -14.19
N GLU A 527 -4.27 34.56 -13.77
CA GLU A 527 -2.92 35.07 -13.44
C GLU A 527 -2.38 34.43 -12.17
N ASN A 528 -3.16 34.38 -11.10
CA ASN A 528 -2.75 33.71 -9.87
C ASN A 528 -2.62 32.19 -10.08
N ALA A 529 -3.51 31.58 -10.86
CA ALA A 529 -3.41 30.16 -11.22
C ALA A 529 -2.09 29.87 -11.96
N LYS A 530 -1.72 30.69 -12.95
CA LYS A 530 -0.45 30.57 -13.69
C LYS A 530 0.74 30.63 -12.75
N SER A 531 0.76 31.62 -11.84
CA SER A 531 1.83 31.74 -10.84
C SER A 531 1.98 30.48 -9.98
N LEU A 532 0.86 29.89 -9.51
CA LEU A 532 0.92 28.66 -8.70
C LEU A 532 1.44 27.46 -9.51
N PHE A 533 1.03 27.29 -10.77
CA PHE A 533 1.54 26.20 -11.61
C PHE A 533 3.01 26.40 -12.00
N GLU A 534 3.48 27.61 -12.24
CA GLU A 534 4.89 27.90 -12.48
C GLU A 534 5.74 27.58 -11.25
N ARG A 535 5.26 27.89 -10.06
CA ARG A 535 5.91 27.52 -8.80
C ARG A 535 5.92 26.00 -8.62
N SER A 536 4.81 25.29 -8.89
CA SER A 536 4.77 23.83 -8.89
C SER A 536 5.80 23.25 -9.86
N ARG A 537 5.87 23.78 -11.09
CA ARG A 537 6.84 23.40 -12.12
C ARG A 537 8.30 23.58 -11.65
N SER A 538 8.58 24.64 -10.91
CA SER A 538 9.91 24.88 -10.37
C SER A 538 10.33 23.85 -9.33
N PHE A 539 9.39 23.22 -8.64
CA PHE A 539 9.69 22.12 -7.71
C PHE A 539 9.87 20.78 -8.42
N VAL A 540 9.02 20.49 -9.42
CA VAL A 540 9.04 19.23 -10.18
C VAL A 540 8.73 19.50 -11.65
N SER A 541 9.77 19.66 -12.47
CA SER A 541 9.63 20.02 -13.90
C SER A 541 9.02 18.90 -14.78
N GLY A 542 9.16 17.64 -14.36
CA GLY A 542 8.74 16.46 -15.15
C GLY A 542 7.26 16.08 -15.04
N ARG A 543 6.36 17.01 -14.73
CA ARG A 543 4.93 16.73 -14.55
C ARG A 543 4.10 17.16 -15.77
N PRO A 544 3.66 16.22 -16.65
CA PRO A 544 2.89 16.57 -17.84
C PRO A 544 1.58 17.29 -17.52
N ALA A 545 0.94 16.96 -16.39
CA ALA A 545 -0.29 17.59 -15.95
C ALA A 545 -0.13 19.10 -15.70
N VAL A 546 1.00 19.55 -15.16
CA VAL A 546 1.28 20.97 -14.92
C VAL A 546 1.45 21.72 -16.25
N HIS A 547 2.22 21.14 -17.18
CA HIS A 547 2.38 21.72 -18.51
C HIS A 547 1.03 21.85 -19.24
N ARG A 548 0.15 20.84 -19.13
CA ARG A 548 -1.19 20.91 -19.74
C ARG A 548 -2.07 21.98 -19.10
N ARG A 549 -1.96 22.23 -17.79
CA ARG A 549 -2.66 23.31 -17.10
C ARG A 549 -2.17 24.69 -17.54
N LEU A 550 -0.85 24.85 -17.67
CA LEU A 550 -0.25 26.07 -18.21
C LEU A 550 -0.67 26.29 -19.68
N ALA A 551 -0.70 25.24 -20.51
CA ALA A 551 -1.23 25.32 -21.85
C ALA A 551 -2.69 25.79 -21.88
N LEU A 552 -3.53 25.26 -20.98
CA LEU A 552 -4.93 25.68 -20.87
C LEU A 552 -5.07 27.16 -20.49
N ILE A 553 -4.29 27.63 -19.54
CA ILE A 553 -4.30 29.05 -19.14
C ILE A 553 -3.86 29.91 -20.31
N ALA A 554 -2.77 29.60 -21.00
CA ALA A 554 -2.29 30.34 -22.17
C ALA A 554 -3.38 30.40 -23.26
N ALA A 555 -4.05 29.29 -23.58
CA ALA A 555 -5.13 29.23 -24.57
C ALA A 555 -6.36 30.07 -24.16
N LEU A 556 -6.71 30.08 -22.85
CA LEU A 556 -7.80 30.94 -22.33
C LEU A 556 -7.45 32.44 -22.36
N GLN A 557 -6.16 32.76 -22.25
CA GLN A 557 -5.65 34.14 -22.36
C GLN A 557 -5.43 34.58 -23.82
N GLY A 558 -5.62 33.71 -24.82
CA GLY A 558 -5.43 34.00 -26.22
C GLY A 558 -3.97 33.83 -26.72
N ASP A 559 -3.07 33.32 -25.87
CA ASP A 559 -1.69 33.00 -26.23
C ASP A 559 -1.64 31.56 -26.83
N GLU A 560 -1.93 31.45 -28.13
CA GLU A 560 -1.94 30.16 -28.85
C GLU A 560 -0.53 29.55 -28.96
N GLU A 561 0.51 30.37 -29.09
CA GLU A 561 1.88 29.90 -29.22
C GLU A 561 2.37 29.33 -27.88
N GLY A 562 2.15 30.04 -26.78
CA GLY A 562 2.43 29.55 -25.43
C GLY A 562 1.68 28.26 -25.10
N ALA A 563 0.40 28.17 -25.52
CA ALA A 563 -0.41 26.96 -25.35
C ALA A 563 0.19 25.77 -26.08
N LYS A 564 0.59 25.93 -27.36
CA LYS A 564 1.23 24.88 -28.15
C LYS A 564 2.58 24.44 -27.57
N ASN A 565 3.39 25.40 -27.10
CA ASN A 565 4.69 25.12 -26.49
C ASN A 565 4.54 24.28 -25.21
N HIS A 566 3.62 24.65 -24.33
CA HIS A 566 3.35 23.87 -23.13
C HIS A 566 2.72 22.50 -23.43
N LEU A 567 1.85 22.41 -24.45
CA LEU A 567 1.27 21.15 -24.87
C LEU A 567 2.33 20.21 -25.46
N ALA A 568 3.26 20.74 -26.24
CA ALA A 568 4.41 19.98 -26.79
C ALA A 568 5.27 19.41 -25.65
N ALA A 569 5.57 20.22 -24.62
CA ALA A 569 6.29 19.75 -23.43
C ALA A 569 5.52 18.67 -22.66
N ALA A 570 4.20 18.81 -22.50
CA ALA A 570 3.38 17.76 -21.88
C ALA A 570 3.42 16.46 -22.68
N ARG A 571 3.40 16.54 -24.02
CA ARG A 571 3.47 15.41 -24.94
C ARG A 571 4.84 14.73 -24.90
N GLU A 572 5.91 15.48 -24.81
CA GLU A 572 7.27 14.91 -24.64
C GLU A 572 7.39 14.10 -23.35
N LEU A 573 6.78 14.57 -22.26
CA LEU A 573 6.78 13.90 -20.97
C LEU A 573 5.84 12.69 -20.90
N PHE A 574 4.75 12.69 -21.67
CA PHE A 574 3.82 11.57 -21.75
C PHE A 574 3.22 11.45 -23.18
N PRO A 575 3.95 10.81 -24.12
CA PRO A 575 3.55 10.71 -25.51
C PRO A 575 2.25 9.94 -25.74
N ALA A 576 1.97 8.92 -24.92
CA ALA A 576 0.79 8.05 -25.06
C ALA A 576 -0.49 8.63 -24.45
N ASP A 577 -0.46 9.81 -23.79
CA ASP A 577 -1.68 10.40 -23.20
C ASP A 577 -2.53 11.06 -24.30
N PRO A 578 -3.75 10.54 -24.60
CA PRO A 578 -4.61 11.11 -25.64
C PRO A 578 -5.06 12.54 -25.31
N LYS A 579 -5.00 12.98 -24.04
CA LYS A 579 -5.30 14.36 -23.63
C LYS A 579 -4.25 15.37 -24.07
N ASN A 580 -3.05 14.89 -24.43
CA ASN A 580 -1.97 15.73 -24.97
C ASN A 580 -2.04 15.88 -26.49
N LEU A 581 -3.03 15.24 -27.18
CA LEU A 581 -3.28 15.48 -28.59
C LEU A 581 -3.94 16.85 -28.80
N GLU A 582 -3.42 17.66 -29.70
CA GLU A 582 -3.91 19.01 -29.97
C GLU A 582 -5.43 19.08 -30.18
N LYS A 583 -5.98 18.16 -31.00
CA LYS A 583 -7.42 18.07 -31.25
C LYS A 583 -8.25 17.93 -29.97
N ASN A 584 -7.83 17.05 -29.08
CA ASN A 584 -8.54 16.79 -27.81
C ASN A 584 -8.39 17.96 -26.83
N PHE A 585 -7.20 18.55 -26.80
CA PHE A 585 -6.90 19.70 -25.96
C PHE A 585 -7.72 20.92 -26.35
N PHE A 586 -7.70 21.33 -27.62
CA PHE A 586 -8.45 22.51 -28.07
C PHE A 586 -9.97 22.31 -27.98
N ALA A 587 -10.48 21.10 -28.13
CA ALA A 587 -11.89 20.80 -27.85
C ALA A 587 -12.25 21.01 -26.35
N GLU A 588 -11.34 20.68 -25.43
CA GLU A 588 -11.50 20.98 -24.00
C GLU A 588 -11.46 22.49 -23.73
N VAL A 589 -10.56 23.23 -24.38
CA VAL A 589 -10.45 24.70 -24.27
C VAL A 589 -11.74 25.37 -24.69
N GLU A 590 -12.31 25.01 -25.85
CA GLU A 590 -13.57 25.59 -26.34
C GLU A 590 -14.75 25.32 -25.38
N LYS A 591 -14.83 24.10 -24.83
CA LYS A 591 -15.85 23.77 -23.81
C LYS A 591 -15.69 24.63 -22.55
N LYS A 592 -14.46 24.98 -22.17
CA LYS A 592 -14.22 25.86 -21.00
C LYS A 592 -14.47 27.33 -21.31
N LYS A 593 -14.10 27.82 -22.49
CA LYS A 593 -14.43 29.19 -22.92
C LYS A 593 -15.93 29.44 -22.88
N SER A 594 -16.74 28.47 -23.34
CA SER A 594 -18.21 28.60 -23.27
C SER A 594 -18.77 28.65 -21.85
N LYS A 595 -18.08 28.10 -20.84
CA LYS A 595 -18.47 28.24 -19.42
C LYS A 595 -18.10 29.59 -18.80
N PHE A 596 -17.06 30.23 -19.29
CA PHE A 596 -16.63 31.56 -18.79
C PHE A 596 -17.31 32.74 -19.52
N SER A 597 -17.95 32.49 -20.65
CA SER A 597 -18.71 33.50 -21.42
C SER A 597 -20.20 33.60 -21.02
N LEU A 598 -20.62 32.80 -20.03
CA LEU A 598 -21.93 32.83 -19.40
C LEU A 598 -21.84 33.44 -17.99
#